data_9bb3fa64a2797c013e639ef06b761451
#
_entry.id   9bb3fa64a2797c013e639ef06b761451
#
_cell.length_a   1.000
_cell.length_b   1.000
_cell.length_c   1.000
_cell.angle_alpha   90.00
_cell.angle_beta   90.00
_cell.angle_gamma   90.00
#
_symmetry.space_group_name_H-M   'P 1'
#
loop_
_entity.id
_entity.type
_entity.pdbx_description
1 polymer ?
#
loop_
_entity_poly.entity_id
_entity_poly.type
_entity_poly.pdbx_seq_one_letter_code
_entity_poly.pdbx_strand_id
1 'polypeptide(L)'
;MFTDGRSKKVVFIAHCLLNQNSISDGTAVYPAACKTVIKFFLDSDIGIVQMPCPEFRCLGLDRGNVHGADCPVTIENTRIRKEMYKTAPNVLLTDLVSQVMQQILEYHKYGFEIIGIIGANRSPNCGVDTTSDNNMEITGKGLFFEALSEQLKKEHLSIPMIGLKNTDDIVAKIKTLFEA
;
A
#
# COMPACT_ATOMS: atom_id res chain seq x y z
N MET A 1 -14.34 -2.63 26.63
CA MET A 1 -14.03 -1.44 25.80
C MET A 1 -12.75 -0.85 26.33
N PHE A 2 -11.81 -0.43 25.46
CA PHE A 2 -10.54 0.18 25.90
C PHE A 2 -10.77 1.58 26.46
N THR A 3 -10.22 1.87 27.65
CA THR A 3 -10.42 3.14 28.39
C THR A 3 -9.11 3.80 28.79
N ASP A 4 -8.01 3.43 28.14
CA ASP A 4 -6.66 3.97 28.36
C ASP A 4 -6.32 5.13 27.41
N GLY A 5 -5.05 5.56 27.37
CA GLY A 5 -4.57 6.72 26.62
C GLY A 5 -4.46 6.55 25.11
N ARG A 6 -4.99 5.46 24.49
CA ARG A 6 -4.93 5.29 23.05
C ARG A 6 -5.92 6.18 22.29
N SER A 7 -5.53 6.73 21.15
CA SER A 7 -6.38 7.59 20.33
C SER A 7 -7.57 6.87 19.68
N LYS A 8 -7.47 5.55 19.50
CA LYS A 8 -8.40 4.72 18.69
C LYS A 8 -8.48 5.11 17.22
N LYS A 9 -7.46 5.77 16.70
CA LYS A 9 -7.33 6.12 15.28
C LYS A 9 -6.17 5.38 14.68
N VAL A 10 -6.38 4.77 13.50
CA VAL A 10 -5.32 4.05 12.77
C VAL A 10 -5.39 4.36 11.29
N VAL A 11 -4.24 4.27 10.63
CA VAL A 11 -4.11 4.34 9.17
C VAL A 11 -3.29 3.15 8.68
N PHE A 12 -3.71 2.52 7.59
CA PHE A 12 -2.97 1.45 6.95
C PHE A 12 -2.09 2.00 5.84
N ILE A 13 -0.80 1.69 5.87
CA ILE A 13 0.18 2.29 4.94
C ILE A 13 0.97 1.21 4.21
N ALA A 14 1.14 1.37 2.90
CA ALA A 14 1.98 0.50 2.09
C ALA A 14 3.41 0.43 2.63
N HIS A 15 3.96 -0.77 2.69
CA HIS A 15 5.27 -1.08 3.27
C HIS A 15 6.39 -0.15 2.80
N CYS A 16 6.48 0.11 1.49
CA CYS A 16 7.56 0.91 0.91
C CYS A 16 7.53 2.40 1.31
N LEU A 17 6.41 2.94 1.75
CA LEU A 17 6.34 4.30 2.30
C LEU A 17 6.99 4.38 3.67
N LEU A 18 6.98 3.29 4.43
CA LEU A 18 7.57 3.16 5.77
C LEU A 18 8.99 2.59 5.73
N ASN A 19 9.35 1.87 4.66
CA ASN A 19 10.67 1.27 4.48
C ASN A 19 11.05 1.23 3.00
N GLN A 20 11.77 2.24 2.54
CA GLN A 20 12.24 2.35 1.15
C GLN A 20 13.30 1.28 0.78
N ASN A 21 13.95 0.64 1.76
CA ASN A 21 14.89 -0.45 1.47
C ASN A 21 14.21 -1.69 0.91
N SER A 22 12.90 -1.77 0.96
CA SER A 22 12.10 -2.87 0.43
C SER A 22 11.47 -2.58 -0.94
N ILE A 23 11.64 -1.37 -1.48
CA ILE A 23 11.06 -1.00 -2.77
C ILE A 23 11.83 -1.64 -3.94
N SER A 24 11.22 -1.73 -5.11
CA SER A 24 11.88 -2.24 -6.31
C SER A 24 13.11 -1.41 -6.67
N ASP A 25 14.15 -2.05 -7.17
CA ASP A 25 15.38 -1.40 -7.59
C ASP A 25 15.10 -0.27 -8.59
N GLY A 26 15.89 0.80 -8.50
CA GLY A 26 15.73 2.01 -9.33
C GLY A 26 14.52 2.90 -8.97
N THR A 27 13.75 2.59 -7.90
CA THR A 27 12.54 3.38 -7.56
C THR A 27 12.58 4.08 -6.21
N ALA A 28 13.57 3.81 -5.37
CA ALA A 28 13.72 4.48 -4.08
C ALA A 28 14.04 5.98 -4.27
N VAL A 29 13.32 6.83 -3.56
CA VAL A 29 13.50 8.30 -3.56
C VAL A 29 13.90 8.85 -2.21
N TYR A 30 13.78 8.07 -1.15
CA TYR A 30 14.17 8.41 0.21
C TYR A 30 15.18 7.39 0.74
N PRO A 31 16.15 7.78 1.58
CA PRO A 31 17.17 6.86 2.07
C PRO A 31 16.61 5.80 3.03
N ALA A 32 15.47 6.04 3.68
CA ALA A 32 14.88 5.11 4.64
C ALA A 32 13.37 4.98 4.49
N ALA A 33 12.63 6.10 4.58
CA ALA A 33 11.17 6.14 4.59
C ALA A 33 10.68 7.52 4.12
N CYS A 34 9.40 7.60 3.73
CA CYS A 34 8.74 8.87 3.50
C CYS A 34 8.42 9.55 4.84
N LYS A 35 9.40 10.30 5.38
CA LYS A 35 9.29 10.94 6.70
C LYS A 35 8.08 11.85 6.84
N THR A 36 7.68 12.54 5.75
CA THR A 36 6.51 13.43 5.74
C THR A 36 5.24 12.68 6.10
N VAL A 37 5.02 11.49 5.52
CA VAL A 37 3.88 10.63 5.82
C VAL A 37 3.89 10.22 7.29
N ILE A 38 5.01 9.69 7.76
CA ILE A 38 5.16 9.18 9.14
C ILE A 38 4.91 10.31 10.15
N LYS A 39 5.60 11.43 9.94
CA LYS A 39 5.49 12.58 10.84
C LYS A 39 4.06 13.11 10.92
N PHE A 40 3.37 13.24 9.79
CA PHE A 40 2.01 13.74 9.75
C PHE A 40 1.07 12.91 10.65
N PHE A 41 1.11 11.58 10.54
CA PHE A 41 0.22 10.72 11.32
C PHE A 41 0.59 10.66 12.80
N LEU A 42 1.89 10.64 13.14
CA LEU A 42 2.33 10.67 14.54
C LEU A 42 1.99 12.00 15.22
N ASP A 43 2.19 13.14 14.55
CA ASP A 43 1.80 14.45 15.06
C ASP A 43 0.27 14.63 15.22
N SER A 44 -0.51 13.78 14.54
CA SER A 44 -1.99 13.74 14.60
C SER A 44 -2.53 12.68 15.56
N ASP A 45 -1.69 12.05 16.35
CA ASP A 45 -2.04 10.95 17.27
C ASP A 45 -2.73 9.76 16.58
N ILE A 46 -2.32 9.45 15.34
CA ILE A 46 -2.85 8.34 14.54
C ILE A 46 -1.83 7.21 14.50
N GLY A 47 -2.24 6.03 14.96
CA GLY A 47 -1.43 4.82 14.89
C GLY A 47 -1.21 4.36 13.45
N ILE A 48 0.03 3.99 13.11
CA ILE A 48 0.40 3.53 11.77
C ILE A 48 0.43 2.00 11.76
N VAL A 49 -0.35 1.41 10.88
CA VAL A 49 -0.35 -0.03 10.59
C VAL A 49 0.35 -0.25 9.26
N GLN A 50 1.48 -0.95 9.29
CA GLN A 50 2.22 -1.30 8.08
C GLN A 50 1.55 -2.48 7.38
N MET A 51 1.14 -2.29 6.13
CA MET A 51 0.71 -3.41 5.28
C MET A 51 1.93 -4.18 4.75
N PRO A 52 1.82 -5.51 4.51
CA PRO A 52 2.90 -6.27 3.90
C PRO A 52 3.20 -5.77 2.48
N CYS A 53 4.46 -5.87 2.03
CA CYS A 53 4.79 -5.65 0.63
C CYS A 53 4.51 -6.94 -0.17
N PRO A 54 3.50 -6.97 -1.06
CA PRO A 54 3.18 -8.19 -1.81
C PRO A 54 4.34 -8.62 -2.71
N GLU A 55 4.97 -7.67 -3.39
CA GLU A 55 6.08 -7.96 -4.29
C GLU A 55 7.27 -8.59 -3.55
N PHE A 56 7.68 -7.98 -2.43
CA PHE A 56 8.78 -8.50 -1.62
C PHE A 56 8.48 -9.90 -1.08
N ARG A 57 7.26 -10.10 -0.59
CA ARG A 57 6.82 -11.38 -0.01
C ARG A 57 6.68 -12.49 -1.05
N CYS A 58 6.20 -12.14 -2.24
CA CYS A 58 5.93 -13.12 -3.30
C CYS A 58 7.13 -13.41 -4.21
N LEU A 59 7.98 -12.41 -4.43
CA LEU A 59 9.02 -12.45 -5.47
C LEU A 59 10.45 -12.22 -4.94
N GLY A 60 10.59 -11.91 -3.64
CA GLY A 60 11.90 -11.55 -3.06
C GLY A 60 12.25 -10.07 -3.20
N LEU A 61 13.41 -9.67 -2.65
CA LEU A 61 13.83 -8.28 -2.61
C LEU A 61 14.15 -7.73 -4.00
N ASP A 62 14.76 -8.52 -4.85
CA ASP A 62 15.10 -8.21 -6.25
C ASP A 62 13.93 -8.42 -7.23
N ARG A 63 12.77 -8.85 -6.76
CA ARG A 63 11.60 -9.21 -7.59
C ARG A 63 11.90 -10.31 -8.62
N GLY A 64 12.92 -11.15 -8.37
CA GLY A 64 13.39 -12.17 -9.30
C GLY A 64 14.07 -11.59 -10.54
N ASN A 65 14.60 -10.36 -10.46
CA ASN A 65 15.34 -9.68 -11.52
C ASN A 65 16.41 -8.74 -10.93
N VAL A 66 17.63 -9.20 -10.85
CA VAL A 66 18.78 -8.42 -10.33
C VAL A 66 19.14 -7.20 -11.22
N HIS A 67 18.56 -7.09 -12.39
CA HIS A 67 18.73 -6.01 -13.36
C HIS A 67 17.48 -5.14 -13.51
N GLY A 68 16.64 -5.11 -12.49
CA GLY A 68 15.35 -4.36 -12.52
C GLY A 68 15.52 -2.87 -12.81
N ALA A 69 16.61 -2.27 -12.33
CA ALA A 69 16.93 -0.86 -12.55
C ALA A 69 17.41 -0.54 -13.97
N ASP A 70 17.81 -1.52 -14.78
CA ASP A 70 18.32 -1.31 -16.14
C ASP A 70 17.22 -0.94 -17.15
N CYS A 71 15.96 -1.10 -16.75
CA CYS A 71 14.77 -0.81 -17.55
C CYS A 71 13.98 0.38 -17.00
N PRO A 72 13.21 1.09 -17.84
CA PRO A 72 12.20 2.02 -17.37
C PRO A 72 11.26 1.37 -16.35
N VAL A 73 10.94 2.09 -15.28
CA VAL A 73 10.16 1.57 -14.14
C VAL A 73 8.82 0.95 -14.56
N THR A 74 8.15 1.50 -15.57
CA THR A 74 6.87 0.96 -16.06
C THR A 74 7.02 -0.39 -16.76
N ILE A 75 8.17 -0.66 -17.38
CA ILE A 75 8.48 -1.96 -18.01
C ILE A 75 8.70 -3.00 -16.91
N GLU A 76 9.56 -2.70 -15.94
CA GLU A 76 9.83 -3.60 -14.82
C GLU A 76 8.57 -3.86 -13.98
N ASN A 77 7.80 -2.84 -13.68
CA ASN A 77 6.52 -2.99 -13.01
C ASN A 77 5.52 -3.87 -13.78
N THR A 78 5.50 -3.78 -15.13
CA THR A 78 4.67 -4.66 -15.96
C THR A 78 5.14 -6.12 -15.87
N ARG A 79 6.46 -6.35 -15.85
CA ARG A 79 7.04 -7.69 -15.62
C ARG A 79 6.63 -8.21 -14.24
N ILE A 80 6.81 -7.41 -13.19
CA ILE A 80 6.40 -7.75 -11.81
C ILE A 80 4.91 -8.12 -11.78
N ARG A 81 4.04 -7.32 -12.39
CA ARG A 81 2.60 -7.61 -12.46
C ARG A 81 2.33 -8.99 -13.07
N LYS A 82 3.01 -9.33 -14.17
CA LYS A 82 2.88 -10.65 -14.82
C LYS A 82 3.35 -11.79 -13.91
N GLU A 83 4.45 -11.60 -13.19
CA GLU A 83 4.93 -12.60 -12.23
C GLU A 83 3.93 -12.84 -11.10
N MET A 84 3.24 -11.80 -10.63
CA MET A 84 2.24 -11.90 -9.57
C MET A 84 0.98 -12.69 -9.98
N TYR A 85 0.69 -12.83 -11.27
CA TYR A 85 -0.40 -13.70 -11.75
C TYR A 85 -0.06 -15.19 -11.73
N LYS A 86 1.20 -15.59 -11.56
CA LYS A 86 1.57 -17.00 -11.42
C LYS A 86 0.95 -17.60 -10.16
N THR A 87 0.68 -18.90 -10.18
CA THR A 87 -0.09 -19.60 -9.12
C THR A 87 0.45 -19.35 -7.72
N ALA A 88 1.74 -19.57 -7.49
CA ALA A 88 2.30 -19.42 -6.14
C ALA A 88 2.26 -17.96 -5.61
N PRO A 89 2.70 -16.93 -6.37
CA PRO A 89 2.54 -15.54 -5.96
C PRO A 89 1.09 -15.14 -5.75
N ASN A 90 0.16 -15.60 -6.58
CA ASN A 90 -1.25 -15.25 -6.48
C ASN A 90 -1.89 -15.82 -5.20
N VAL A 91 -1.59 -17.07 -4.84
CA VAL A 91 -2.06 -17.68 -3.59
C VAL A 91 -1.53 -16.88 -2.38
N LEU A 92 -0.25 -16.54 -2.38
CA LEU A 92 0.34 -15.76 -1.29
C LEU A 92 -0.23 -14.34 -1.23
N LEU A 93 -0.51 -13.69 -2.36
CA LEU A 93 -1.16 -12.38 -2.41
C LEU A 93 -2.53 -12.44 -1.73
N THR A 94 -3.32 -13.49 -2.00
CA THR A 94 -4.63 -13.70 -1.37
C THR A 94 -4.51 -13.84 0.15
N ASP A 95 -3.52 -14.58 0.63
CA ASP A 95 -3.24 -14.71 2.07
C ASP A 95 -2.85 -13.36 2.70
N LEU A 96 -2.00 -12.58 2.05
CA LEU A 96 -1.61 -11.24 2.53
C LEU A 96 -2.80 -10.28 2.61
N VAL A 97 -3.71 -10.32 1.64
CA VAL A 97 -4.97 -9.55 1.68
C VAL A 97 -5.81 -9.99 2.88
N SER A 98 -5.94 -11.29 3.11
CA SER A 98 -6.71 -11.83 4.25
C SER A 98 -6.13 -11.39 5.59
N GLN A 99 -4.80 -11.36 5.74
CA GLN A 99 -4.13 -10.87 6.95
C GLN A 99 -4.43 -9.38 7.22
N VAL A 100 -4.43 -8.54 6.18
CA VAL A 100 -4.77 -7.12 6.32
C VAL A 100 -6.24 -6.95 6.65
N MET A 101 -7.13 -7.69 5.99
CA MET A 101 -8.56 -7.68 6.30
C MET A 101 -8.86 -8.09 7.73
N GLN A 102 -8.18 -9.12 8.25
CA GLN A 102 -8.33 -9.53 9.65
C GLN A 102 -8.01 -8.39 10.63
N GLN A 103 -6.94 -7.63 10.38
CA GLN A 103 -6.59 -6.47 11.22
C GLN A 103 -7.64 -5.35 11.09
N ILE A 104 -8.10 -5.06 9.88
CA ILE A 104 -9.15 -4.06 9.63
C ILE A 104 -10.42 -4.43 10.41
N LEU A 105 -10.87 -5.67 10.30
CA LEU A 105 -12.07 -6.17 10.98
C LEU A 105 -11.92 -6.11 12.51
N GLU A 106 -10.75 -6.44 13.06
CA GLU A 106 -10.50 -6.34 14.49
C GLU A 106 -10.54 -4.88 14.98
N TYR A 107 -9.90 -3.94 14.27
CA TYR A 107 -10.00 -2.52 14.60
C TYR A 107 -11.45 -2.02 14.53
N HIS A 108 -12.16 -2.35 13.46
CA HIS A 108 -13.56 -1.98 13.26
C HIS A 108 -14.47 -2.52 14.36
N LYS A 109 -14.35 -3.81 14.70
CA LYS A 109 -15.11 -4.50 15.76
C LYS A 109 -15.00 -3.81 17.12
N TYR A 110 -13.84 -3.24 17.44
CA TYR A 110 -13.61 -2.54 18.70
C TYR A 110 -13.84 -1.03 18.63
N GLY A 111 -14.43 -0.54 17.56
CA GLY A 111 -14.82 0.86 17.38
C GLY A 111 -13.63 1.80 17.19
N PHE A 112 -12.55 1.32 16.57
CA PHE A 112 -11.47 2.19 16.13
C PHE A 112 -11.87 2.88 14.83
N GLU A 113 -11.45 4.13 14.70
CA GLU A 113 -11.54 4.88 13.46
C GLU A 113 -10.38 4.49 12.54
N ILE A 114 -10.70 3.93 11.38
CA ILE A 114 -9.71 3.67 10.33
C ILE A 114 -9.74 4.85 9.38
N ILE A 115 -8.76 5.74 9.53
CA ILE A 115 -8.69 7.02 8.79
C ILE A 115 -8.59 6.78 7.28
N GLY A 116 -7.90 5.73 6.88
CA GLY A 116 -7.76 5.38 5.46
C GLY A 116 -6.69 4.33 5.21
N ILE A 117 -6.54 4.02 3.93
CA ILE A 117 -5.52 3.09 3.42
C ILE A 117 -4.67 3.82 2.37
N ILE A 118 -3.37 3.85 2.58
CA ILE A 118 -2.43 4.59 1.73
C ILE A 118 -1.59 3.63 0.91
N GLY A 119 -1.70 3.75 -0.41
CA GLY A 119 -0.90 3.02 -1.39
C GLY A 119 0.17 3.86 -2.05
N ALA A 120 0.86 3.24 -2.99
CA ALA A 120 1.91 3.86 -3.80
C ALA A 120 1.49 3.84 -5.27
N ASN A 121 1.10 4.98 -5.81
CA ASN A 121 0.70 5.11 -7.22
C ASN A 121 1.81 4.64 -8.17
N ARG A 122 1.41 4.15 -9.34
CA ARG A 122 2.23 3.48 -10.33
C ARG A 122 2.67 2.06 -9.94
N SER A 123 2.62 1.66 -8.64
CA SER A 123 2.96 0.29 -8.26
C SER A 123 2.00 -0.73 -8.89
N PRO A 124 2.50 -1.87 -9.42
CA PRO A 124 1.65 -2.92 -10.00
C PRO A 124 0.79 -3.64 -8.95
N ASN A 125 1.10 -3.48 -7.66
CA ASN A 125 0.38 -4.10 -6.55
C ASN A 125 -0.29 -3.07 -5.63
N CYS A 126 0.41 -1.98 -5.28
CA CYS A 126 -0.05 -1.01 -4.28
C CYS A 126 -0.55 0.30 -4.88
N GLY A 127 -0.73 0.39 -6.20
CA GLY A 127 -1.39 1.53 -6.86
C GLY A 127 -2.84 1.69 -6.41
N VAL A 128 -3.30 2.92 -6.24
CA VAL A 128 -4.69 3.26 -5.88
C VAL A 128 -5.39 3.96 -7.02
N ASP A 129 -4.84 5.10 -7.46
CA ASP A 129 -5.37 5.90 -8.57
C ASP A 129 -4.76 5.45 -9.90
N THR A 130 -3.46 5.08 -9.85
CA THR A 130 -2.72 4.60 -11.01
C THR A 130 -1.90 3.37 -10.69
N THR A 131 -1.71 2.51 -11.68
CA THR A 131 -0.89 1.31 -11.64
C THR A 131 -0.04 1.20 -12.90
N SER A 132 0.88 0.23 -12.96
CA SER A 132 1.64 -0.07 -14.19
C SER A 132 1.12 -1.34 -14.84
N ASP A 133 0.80 -1.27 -16.12
CA ASP A 133 0.50 -2.39 -16.99
C ASP A 133 0.84 -2.02 -18.44
N ASN A 134 1.07 -3.03 -19.31
CA ASN A 134 1.41 -2.85 -20.72
C ASN A 134 2.55 -1.84 -20.95
N ASN A 135 3.57 -1.86 -20.08
CA ASN A 135 4.74 -0.96 -20.09
C ASN A 135 4.42 0.54 -19.89
N MET A 136 3.24 0.84 -19.40
CA MET A 136 2.78 2.21 -19.15
C MET A 136 2.19 2.35 -17.75
N GLU A 137 2.12 3.57 -17.26
CA GLU A 137 1.27 3.92 -16.14
C GLU A 137 -0.15 4.14 -16.64
N ILE A 138 -1.11 3.44 -16.06
CA ILE A 138 -2.52 3.51 -16.41
C ILE A 138 -3.38 3.85 -15.18
N THR A 139 -4.56 4.41 -15.41
CA THR A 139 -5.57 4.59 -14.36
C THR A 139 -6.06 3.24 -13.87
N GLY A 140 -6.16 3.06 -12.57
CA GLY A 140 -6.66 1.84 -11.93
C GLY A 140 -5.83 1.40 -10.74
N LYS A 141 -6.29 0.34 -10.08
CA LYS A 141 -5.63 -0.22 -8.91
C LYS A 141 -4.56 -1.26 -9.27
N GLY A 142 -3.56 -1.37 -8.42
CA GLY A 142 -2.66 -2.50 -8.40
C GLY A 142 -3.34 -3.75 -7.80
N LEU A 143 -2.78 -4.93 -8.09
CA LEU A 143 -3.42 -6.23 -7.80
C LEU A 143 -3.81 -6.40 -6.32
N PHE A 144 -2.93 -5.99 -5.40
CA PHE A 144 -3.20 -6.09 -3.97
C PHE A 144 -4.34 -5.15 -3.53
N PHE A 145 -4.33 -3.91 -4.01
CA PHE A 145 -5.37 -2.94 -3.68
C PHE A 145 -6.71 -3.25 -4.35
N GLU A 146 -6.70 -3.85 -5.53
CA GLU A 146 -7.91 -4.37 -6.19
C GLU A 146 -8.54 -5.46 -5.32
N ALA A 147 -7.77 -6.51 -4.97
CA ALA A 147 -8.26 -7.60 -4.12
C ALA A 147 -8.70 -7.11 -2.72
N LEU A 148 -7.95 -6.19 -2.11
CA LEU A 148 -8.34 -5.59 -0.83
C LEU A 148 -9.65 -4.81 -0.92
N SER A 149 -9.82 -4.03 -2.00
CA SER A 149 -11.06 -3.27 -2.25
C SER A 149 -12.28 -4.19 -2.42
N GLU A 150 -12.11 -5.35 -3.07
CA GLU A 150 -13.17 -6.34 -3.22
C GLU A 150 -13.56 -6.96 -1.89
N GLN A 151 -12.59 -7.28 -1.03
CA GLN A 151 -12.88 -7.82 0.31
C GLN A 151 -13.59 -6.78 1.19
N LEU A 152 -13.14 -5.52 1.18
CA LEU A 152 -13.83 -4.44 1.91
C LEU A 152 -15.29 -4.29 1.46
N LYS A 153 -15.56 -4.37 0.15
CA LYS A 153 -16.93 -4.33 -0.37
C LYS A 153 -17.78 -5.51 0.13
N LYS A 154 -17.22 -6.72 0.19
CA LYS A 154 -17.92 -7.91 0.71
C LYS A 154 -18.29 -7.75 2.19
N GLU A 155 -17.43 -7.10 2.97
CA GLU A 155 -17.65 -6.81 4.39
C GLU A 155 -18.48 -5.52 4.60
N HIS A 156 -18.98 -4.88 3.53
CA HIS A 156 -19.73 -3.61 3.58
C HIS A 156 -18.98 -2.47 4.28
N LEU A 157 -17.64 -2.48 4.20
CA LEU A 157 -16.78 -1.44 4.76
C LEU A 157 -16.41 -0.41 3.69
N SER A 158 -16.65 0.87 4.01
CA SER A 158 -16.21 1.99 3.18
C SER A 158 -15.05 2.70 3.90
N ILE A 159 -13.82 2.41 3.47
CA ILE A 159 -12.61 3.03 4.01
C ILE A 159 -11.95 3.80 2.86
N PRO A 160 -11.67 5.11 3.02
CA PRO A 160 -11.06 5.91 1.98
C PRO A 160 -9.66 5.40 1.64
N MET A 161 -9.30 5.42 0.36
CA MET A 161 -8.00 5.02 -0.14
C MET A 161 -7.37 6.15 -0.94
N ILE A 162 -6.09 6.41 -0.70
CA ILE A 162 -5.29 7.34 -1.51
C ILE A 162 -4.00 6.69 -1.98
N GLY A 163 -3.57 7.03 -3.18
CA GLY A 163 -2.27 6.65 -3.70
C GLY A 163 -1.29 7.82 -3.66
N LEU A 164 -0.09 7.62 -3.14
CA LEU A 164 0.94 8.65 -3.11
C LEU A 164 1.99 8.43 -4.19
N LYS A 165 2.51 9.52 -4.72
CA LYS A 165 3.71 9.62 -5.55
C LYS A 165 4.69 10.60 -4.93
N ASN A 166 5.97 10.48 -5.27
CA ASN A 166 7.02 11.40 -4.84
C ASN A 166 6.87 12.83 -5.41
N THR A 167 6.07 12.99 -6.44
CA THR A 167 5.75 14.29 -7.07
C THR A 167 4.57 15.01 -6.44
N ASP A 168 3.84 14.34 -5.54
CA ASP A 168 2.64 14.90 -4.93
C ASP A 168 2.98 15.91 -3.82
N ASP A 169 2.08 16.87 -3.59
CA ASP A 169 1.98 17.50 -2.28
C ASP A 169 1.37 16.46 -1.30
N ILE A 170 2.28 15.74 -0.64
CA ILE A 170 1.93 14.61 0.22
C ILE A 170 0.99 15.04 1.34
N VAL A 171 1.23 16.20 1.96
CA VAL A 171 0.41 16.69 3.07
C VAL A 171 -0.98 17.06 2.61
N ALA A 172 -1.10 17.78 1.51
CA ALA A 172 -2.40 18.12 0.93
C ALA A 172 -3.19 16.86 0.58
N LYS A 173 -2.54 15.88 -0.04
CA LYS A 173 -3.20 14.63 -0.43
C LYS A 173 -3.64 13.78 0.78
N ILE A 174 -2.84 13.71 1.86
CA ILE A 174 -3.23 13.01 3.08
C ILE A 174 -4.46 13.69 3.73
N LYS A 175 -4.52 15.02 3.71
CA LYS A 175 -5.65 15.76 4.30
C LYS A 175 -6.99 15.39 3.68
N THR A 176 -7.04 14.96 2.41
CA THR A 176 -8.28 14.51 1.78
C THR A 176 -8.91 13.29 2.47
N LEU A 177 -8.14 12.52 3.24
CA LEU A 177 -8.68 11.40 4.04
C LEU A 177 -9.60 11.86 5.17
N PHE A 178 -9.48 13.11 5.62
CA PHE A 178 -10.29 13.67 6.71
C PHE A 178 -11.52 14.41 6.20
N GLU A 179 -11.67 14.53 4.89
CA GLU A 179 -12.78 15.20 4.21
C GLU A 179 -13.78 14.19 3.60
N ALA A 180 -13.46 12.89 3.68
CA ALA A 180 -14.20 11.80 3.05
C ALA A 180 -15.33 11.22 3.94
#